data_f6064a5ace720a347e9776a99e0c7684
#
_entry.id   f6064a5ace720a347e9776a99e0c7684
#
_cell.length_a   1.000
_cell.length_b   1.000
_cell.length_c   1.000
_cell.angle_alpha   90.00
_cell.angle_beta   90.00
_cell.angle_gamma   90.00
#
_symmetry.space_group_name_H-M   'P 1'
#
loop_
_entity.id
_entity.type
_entity.pdbx_description
1 polymer ?
#
loop_
_entity_poly.entity_id
_entity_poly.type
_entity_poly.pdbx_seq_one_letter_code
_entity_poly.pdbx_strand_id
1 'polypeptide(L)'
;TSADYSAITTWGVFGDGLGPPNLCLLGATRGRWDYPTLRQKAIDKFEEHKPDSILIEKKASGQSLIQDLRMAGLPIFEFQPDRDKVSRAYAITSLFHNGRIYAPQSKMWTKEVMEEARTFPTGNHDDYMDTISQALLWMRNGGYIDHSENTWLDKAEQRVYNRKQVEQAKSKSFYY
;
A
#
# COMPACT_ATOMS: atom_id res chain seq x y z
N THR A 1 13.69 -14.57 -24.73
CA THR A 1 13.46 -13.20 -24.21
C THR A 1 13.32 -13.30 -22.70
N SER A 2 14.29 -12.78 -21.93
CA SER A 2 14.17 -12.77 -20.47
C SER A 2 13.03 -11.82 -20.09
N ALA A 3 12.11 -12.28 -19.22
CA ALA A 3 11.05 -11.42 -18.68
C ALA A 3 11.68 -10.23 -17.93
N ASP A 4 11.05 -9.06 -18.01
CA ASP A 4 11.41 -7.92 -17.17
C ASP A 4 11.14 -8.22 -15.70
N TYR A 5 11.75 -7.46 -14.82
CA TYR A 5 11.48 -7.60 -13.40
C TYR A 5 10.04 -7.20 -13.07
N SER A 6 9.46 -7.95 -12.16
CA SER A 6 8.18 -7.59 -11.52
C SER A 6 8.41 -7.50 -10.01
N ALA A 7 7.79 -6.53 -9.36
CA ALA A 7 7.86 -6.38 -7.91
C ALA A 7 6.45 -6.38 -7.29
N ILE A 8 6.37 -6.91 -6.07
CA ILE A 8 5.16 -6.89 -5.25
C ILE A 8 5.55 -6.34 -3.88
N THR A 9 4.86 -5.32 -3.42
CA THR A 9 4.99 -4.78 -2.06
C THR A 9 3.66 -4.88 -1.33
N THR A 10 3.71 -5.21 -0.04
CA THR A 10 2.54 -5.30 0.83
C THR A 10 2.63 -4.26 1.92
N TRP A 11 1.56 -3.52 2.13
CA TRP A 11 1.49 -2.39 3.04
C TRP A 11 0.39 -2.55 4.07
N GLY A 12 0.67 -2.13 5.29
CA GLY A 12 -0.32 -1.96 6.35
C GLY A 12 -0.44 -0.50 6.77
N VAL A 13 -1.65 -0.07 7.10
CA VAL A 13 -1.95 1.24 7.67
C VAL A 13 -2.24 1.04 9.15
N PHE A 14 -1.58 1.77 10.03
CA PHE A 14 -1.76 1.65 11.47
C PHE A 14 -1.69 3.00 12.19
N GLY A 15 -2.30 3.08 13.35
CA GLY A 15 -2.31 4.27 14.20
C GLY A 15 -3.27 4.10 15.37
N ASP A 16 -3.16 4.99 16.34
CA ASP A 16 -4.04 5.05 17.53
C ASP A 16 -5.35 5.82 17.29
N GLY A 17 -5.49 6.43 16.13
CA GLY A 17 -6.65 7.25 15.76
C GLY A 17 -6.61 8.68 16.30
N LEU A 18 -5.55 9.08 16.99
CA LEU A 18 -5.36 10.43 17.54
C LEU A 18 -4.56 11.34 16.62
N GLY A 19 -3.92 10.76 15.60
CA GLY A 19 -3.11 11.47 14.62
C GLY A 19 -3.17 10.84 13.24
N PRO A 20 -2.42 11.39 12.27
CA PRO A 20 -2.32 10.81 10.94
C PRO A 20 -1.74 9.40 11.02
N PRO A 21 -2.32 8.41 10.29
CA PRO A 21 -1.85 7.03 10.36
C PRO A 21 -0.43 6.89 9.83
N ASN A 22 0.25 5.89 10.34
CA ASN A 22 1.54 5.43 9.87
C ASN A 22 1.36 4.28 8.87
N LEU A 23 2.40 4.03 8.10
CA LEU A 23 2.44 3.00 7.08
C LEU A 23 3.57 2.03 7.36
N CYS A 24 3.30 0.75 7.27
CA CYS A 24 4.31 -0.28 7.42
C CYS A 24 4.43 -1.10 6.14
N LEU A 25 5.63 -1.20 5.61
CA LEU A 25 5.96 -2.17 4.58
C LEU A 25 6.03 -3.55 5.22
N LEU A 26 5.04 -4.39 4.96
CA LEU A 26 4.91 -5.72 5.55
C LEU A 26 5.67 -6.79 4.76
N GLY A 27 5.86 -6.57 3.46
CA GLY A 27 6.55 -7.49 2.58
C GLY A 27 6.98 -6.83 1.27
N ALA A 28 8.09 -7.31 0.72
CA ALA A 28 8.55 -6.94 -0.61
C ALA A 28 9.18 -8.17 -1.28
N THR A 29 8.91 -8.36 -2.55
CA THR A 29 9.53 -9.39 -3.37
C THR A 29 9.65 -8.91 -4.80
N ARG A 30 10.74 -9.29 -5.47
CA ARG A 30 11.03 -8.97 -6.85
C ARG A 30 11.63 -10.19 -7.56
N GLY A 31 11.34 -10.32 -8.84
CA GLY A 31 11.94 -11.37 -9.66
C GLY A 31 11.53 -11.23 -11.12
N ARG A 32 12.22 -12.00 -11.97
CA ARG A 32 11.85 -12.19 -13.37
C ARG A 32 10.93 -13.39 -13.47
N TRP A 33 9.65 -13.12 -13.36
CA TRP A 33 8.63 -14.18 -13.36
C TRP A 33 7.90 -14.20 -14.68
N ASP A 34 7.64 -15.40 -15.17
CA ASP A 34 6.65 -15.59 -16.21
C ASP A 34 5.23 -15.31 -15.69
N TYR A 35 4.28 -15.19 -16.58
CA TYR A 35 2.92 -14.84 -16.22
C TYR A 35 2.26 -15.79 -15.20
N PRO A 36 2.33 -17.13 -15.37
CA PRO A 36 1.76 -18.06 -14.40
C PRO A 36 2.35 -17.91 -13.00
N THR A 37 3.67 -17.73 -12.92
CA THR A 37 4.39 -17.52 -11.65
C THR A 37 4.01 -16.20 -10.99
N LEU A 38 3.93 -15.10 -11.75
CA LEU A 38 3.51 -13.80 -11.24
C LEU A 38 2.07 -13.85 -10.69
N ARG A 39 1.17 -14.48 -11.44
CA ARG A 39 -0.22 -14.70 -11.02
C ARG A 39 -0.30 -15.48 -9.70
N GLN A 40 0.43 -16.59 -9.60
CA GLN A 40 0.46 -17.39 -8.37
C GLN A 40 1.02 -16.61 -7.18
N LYS A 41 2.11 -15.87 -7.38
CA LYS A 41 2.68 -15.02 -6.32
C LYS A 41 1.71 -13.94 -5.82
N ALA A 42 0.91 -13.36 -6.71
CA ALA A 42 -0.11 -12.41 -6.31
C ALA A 42 -1.20 -13.06 -5.44
N ILE A 43 -1.62 -14.28 -5.79
CA ILE A 43 -2.57 -15.08 -5.01
C ILE A 43 -1.96 -15.45 -3.65
N ASP A 44 -0.72 -15.95 -3.61
CA ASP A 44 -0.04 -16.33 -2.39
C ASP A 44 0.08 -15.14 -1.42
N LYS A 45 0.41 -13.94 -1.93
CA LYS A 45 0.47 -12.71 -1.13
C LYS A 45 -0.90 -12.25 -0.64
N PHE A 46 -1.94 -12.44 -1.43
CA PHE A 46 -3.31 -12.20 -0.99
C PHE A 46 -3.69 -13.17 0.15
N GLU A 47 -3.39 -14.46 0.03
CA GLU A 47 -3.68 -15.44 1.06
C GLU A 47 -2.89 -15.19 2.36
N GLU A 48 -1.63 -14.78 2.24
CA GLU A 48 -0.74 -14.47 3.37
C GLU A 48 -1.22 -13.27 4.19
N HIS A 49 -1.65 -12.19 3.51
CA HIS A 49 -1.91 -10.90 4.17
C HIS A 49 -3.38 -10.50 4.20
N LYS A 50 -4.23 -11.12 3.38
CA LYS A 50 -5.67 -10.78 3.23
C LYS A 50 -5.91 -9.26 3.11
N PRO A 51 -5.25 -8.60 2.16
CA PRO A 51 -5.37 -7.16 2.02
C PRO A 51 -6.77 -6.74 1.56
N ASP A 52 -7.20 -5.55 1.97
CA ASP A 52 -8.46 -4.94 1.52
C ASP A 52 -8.45 -4.58 0.03
N SER A 53 -7.26 -4.42 -0.55
CA SER A 53 -7.09 -3.97 -1.93
C SER A 53 -5.77 -4.47 -2.52
N ILE A 54 -5.80 -4.83 -3.81
CA ILE A 54 -4.61 -5.12 -4.61
C ILE A 54 -4.55 -4.10 -5.73
N LEU A 55 -3.46 -3.34 -5.76
CA LEU A 55 -3.22 -2.32 -6.78
C LEU A 55 -2.34 -2.88 -7.88
N ILE A 56 -2.80 -2.79 -9.13
CA ILE A 56 -2.04 -3.26 -10.30
C ILE A 56 -1.96 -2.14 -11.32
N GLU A 57 -0.75 -1.83 -11.79
CA GLU A 57 -0.54 -0.85 -12.84
C GLU A 57 -1.19 -1.29 -14.15
N LYS A 58 -1.97 -0.38 -14.74
CA LYS A 58 -2.63 -0.59 -16.03
C LYS A 58 -1.64 -0.41 -17.19
N LYS A 59 -0.77 -1.39 -17.36
CA LYS A 59 0.08 -1.56 -18.54
C LYS A 59 -0.40 -2.75 -19.36
N ALA A 60 0.05 -2.88 -20.60
CA ALA A 60 -0.31 -4.01 -21.46
C ALA A 60 -0.04 -5.37 -20.79
N SER A 61 1.09 -5.50 -20.09
CA SER A 61 1.45 -6.70 -19.32
C SER A 61 0.60 -6.94 -18.07
N GLY A 62 0.03 -5.89 -17.48
CA GLY A 62 -0.81 -5.97 -16.28
C GLY A 62 -2.27 -6.30 -16.58
N GLN A 63 -2.74 -6.11 -17.81
CA GLN A 63 -4.15 -6.20 -18.13
C GLN A 63 -4.71 -7.61 -17.99
N SER A 64 -3.96 -8.63 -18.46
CA SER A 64 -4.34 -10.04 -18.27
C SER A 64 -4.36 -10.43 -16.79
N LEU A 65 -3.37 -9.96 -16.01
CA LEU A 65 -3.30 -10.21 -14.58
C LEU A 65 -4.50 -9.62 -13.83
N ILE A 66 -4.89 -8.39 -14.16
CA ILE A 66 -6.07 -7.72 -13.61
C ILE A 66 -7.34 -8.55 -13.87
N GLN A 67 -7.53 -9.01 -15.11
CA GLN A 67 -8.70 -9.79 -15.49
C GLN A 67 -8.76 -11.13 -14.74
N ASP A 68 -7.66 -11.89 -14.74
CA ASP A 68 -7.59 -13.21 -14.12
C ASP A 68 -7.78 -13.15 -12.60
N LEU A 69 -7.19 -12.18 -11.93
CA LEU A 69 -7.31 -12.04 -10.48
C LEU A 69 -8.71 -11.53 -10.07
N ARG A 70 -9.34 -10.68 -10.89
CA ARG A 70 -10.75 -10.31 -10.70
C ARG A 70 -11.69 -11.50 -10.86
N MET A 71 -11.48 -12.33 -11.87
CA MET A 71 -12.25 -13.56 -12.07
C MET A 71 -12.06 -14.54 -10.90
N ALA A 72 -10.90 -14.53 -10.26
CA ALA A 72 -10.64 -15.28 -9.04
C ALA A 72 -11.24 -14.64 -7.76
N GLY A 73 -11.96 -13.52 -7.88
CA GLY A 73 -12.65 -12.85 -6.77
C GLY A 73 -11.77 -11.96 -5.89
N LEU A 74 -10.56 -11.61 -6.35
CA LEU A 74 -9.66 -10.75 -5.59
C LEU A 74 -10.04 -9.27 -5.73
N PRO A 75 -9.82 -8.43 -4.69
CA PRO A 75 -10.18 -7.00 -4.67
C PRO A 75 -9.17 -6.15 -5.47
N ILE A 76 -9.26 -6.21 -6.81
CA ILE A 76 -8.29 -5.57 -7.72
C ILE A 76 -8.70 -4.14 -8.05
N PHE A 77 -7.76 -3.21 -7.85
CA PHE A 77 -7.82 -1.82 -8.30
C PHE A 77 -6.76 -1.56 -9.38
N GLU A 78 -7.19 -0.89 -10.46
CA GLU A 78 -6.29 -0.47 -11.52
C GLU A 78 -5.62 0.85 -11.16
N PHE A 79 -4.31 0.91 -11.29
CA PHE A 79 -3.57 2.16 -11.17
C PHE A 79 -3.12 2.64 -12.55
N GLN A 80 -3.55 3.85 -12.90
CA GLN A 80 -3.11 4.53 -14.11
C GLN A 80 -2.14 5.65 -13.69
N PRO A 81 -0.83 5.53 -13.97
CA PRO A 81 0.10 6.61 -13.70
C PRO A 81 -0.29 7.89 -14.47
N ASP A 82 -0.40 9.00 -13.75
CA ASP A 82 -0.70 10.33 -14.30
C ASP A 82 0.57 11.18 -14.56
N ARG A 83 1.73 10.69 -14.10
CA ARG A 83 3.03 11.35 -14.18
C ARG A 83 4.17 10.35 -14.25
N ASP A 84 5.37 10.83 -14.58
CA ASP A 84 6.59 10.02 -14.61
C ASP A 84 6.99 9.51 -13.21
N LYS A 85 7.87 8.49 -13.17
CA LYS A 85 8.26 7.84 -11.93
C LYS A 85 9.01 8.73 -10.95
N VAL A 86 9.80 9.67 -11.44
CA VAL A 86 10.56 10.60 -10.58
C VAL A 86 9.59 11.56 -9.89
N SER A 87 8.64 12.12 -10.63
CA SER A 87 7.58 12.97 -10.08
C SER A 87 6.71 12.22 -9.06
N ARG A 88 6.42 10.92 -9.28
CA ARG A 88 5.71 10.10 -8.30
C ARG A 88 6.52 9.92 -7.01
N ALA A 89 7.82 9.63 -7.12
CA ALA A 89 8.71 9.49 -5.97
C ALA A 89 8.80 10.80 -5.15
N TYR A 90 8.96 11.93 -5.81
CA TYR A 90 8.95 13.24 -5.12
C TYR A 90 7.64 13.50 -4.38
N ALA A 91 6.51 13.12 -4.96
CA ALA A 91 5.22 13.37 -4.36
C ALA A 91 5.00 12.64 -3.02
N ILE A 92 5.73 11.55 -2.76
CA ILE A 92 5.64 10.78 -1.50
C ILE A 92 6.76 11.11 -0.49
N THR A 93 7.72 11.95 -0.85
CA THR A 93 8.90 12.25 -0.01
C THR A 93 8.52 12.78 1.37
N SER A 94 7.45 13.56 1.47
CA SER A 94 6.96 14.08 2.76
C SER A 94 6.60 12.99 3.76
N LEU A 95 6.08 11.84 3.30
CA LEU A 95 5.75 10.72 4.18
C LEU A 95 7.00 10.12 4.84
N PHE A 96 8.10 10.04 4.09
CA PHE A 96 9.38 9.59 4.61
C PHE A 96 10.00 10.63 5.56
N HIS A 97 10.00 11.91 5.14
CA HIS A 97 10.55 13.00 5.94
C HIS A 97 9.85 13.13 7.29
N ASN A 98 8.55 12.93 7.34
CA ASN A 98 7.76 13.02 8.57
C ASN A 98 7.81 11.73 9.41
N GLY A 99 8.68 10.76 9.07
CA GLY A 99 8.87 9.54 9.84
C GLY A 99 7.65 8.62 9.88
N ARG A 100 6.77 8.69 8.87
CA ARG A 100 5.51 7.93 8.83
C ARG A 100 5.62 6.57 8.16
N ILE A 101 6.77 6.26 7.57
CA ILE A 101 7.03 5.00 6.86
C ILE A 101 7.88 4.09 7.74
N TYR A 102 7.41 2.89 7.98
CA TYR A 102 8.05 1.86 8.77
C TYR A 102 8.34 0.62 7.94
N ALA A 103 9.40 -0.11 8.28
CA ALA A 103 9.73 -1.40 7.72
C ALA A 103 10.48 -2.26 8.76
N PRO A 104 10.33 -3.59 8.75
CA PRO A 104 11.03 -4.47 9.68
C PRO A 104 12.52 -4.50 9.38
N GLN A 105 13.35 -4.09 10.32
CA GLN A 105 14.80 -3.98 10.15
C GLN A 105 15.49 -5.34 9.93
N SER A 106 14.93 -6.42 10.46
CA SER A 106 15.50 -7.77 10.41
C SER A 106 15.33 -8.48 9.08
N LYS A 107 14.49 -7.98 8.17
CA LYS A 107 14.19 -8.65 6.91
C LYS A 107 15.20 -8.28 5.82
N MET A 108 15.64 -9.29 5.07
CA MET A 108 16.63 -9.12 3.99
C MET A 108 16.12 -8.22 2.86
N TRP A 109 14.86 -8.40 2.47
CA TRP A 109 14.21 -7.57 1.45
C TRP A 109 14.09 -6.07 1.86
N THR A 110 14.06 -5.76 3.16
CA THR A 110 14.10 -4.36 3.61
C THR A 110 15.38 -3.66 3.16
N LYS A 111 16.52 -4.36 3.26
CA LYS A 111 17.82 -3.81 2.81
C LYS A 111 17.83 -3.56 1.31
N GLU A 112 17.26 -4.47 0.53
CA GLU A 112 17.15 -4.33 -0.93
C GLU A 112 16.29 -3.13 -1.32
N VAL A 113 15.12 -2.97 -0.67
CA VAL A 113 14.23 -1.82 -0.87
C VAL A 113 14.91 -0.51 -0.50
N MET A 114 15.60 -0.47 0.64
CA MET A 114 16.31 0.74 1.10
C MET A 114 17.47 1.11 0.17
N GLU A 115 18.21 0.13 -0.35
CA GLU A 115 19.30 0.37 -1.30
C GLU A 115 18.77 0.91 -2.64
N GLU A 116 17.67 0.34 -3.15
CA GLU A 116 17.03 0.85 -4.35
C GLU A 116 16.50 2.28 -4.15
N ALA A 117 15.82 2.55 -3.03
CA ALA A 117 15.33 3.90 -2.70
C ALA A 117 16.47 4.93 -2.60
N ARG A 118 17.62 4.53 -2.05
CA ARG A 118 18.79 5.39 -1.89
C ARG A 118 19.47 5.74 -3.21
N THR A 119 19.46 4.81 -4.17
CA THR A 119 20.10 4.98 -5.47
C THR A 119 19.17 5.50 -6.56
N PHE A 120 17.87 5.56 -6.28
CA PHE A 120 16.88 6.11 -7.21
C PHE A 120 17.11 7.61 -7.48
N PRO A 121 16.98 8.13 -8.72
CA PRO A 121 16.53 7.43 -9.93
C PRO A 121 17.65 6.82 -10.78
N THR A 122 18.90 6.88 -10.35
CA THR A 122 20.08 6.50 -11.15
C THR A 122 20.55 5.06 -10.93
N GLY A 123 19.89 4.33 -10.04
CA GLY A 123 20.17 2.92 -9.75
C GLY A 123 19.84 1.98 -10.91
N ASN A 124 20.35 0.74 -10.83
CA ASN A 124 20.10 -0.30 -11.84
C ASN A 124 18.68 -0.86 -11.81
N HIS A 125 17.94 -0.62 -10.74
CA HIS A 125 16.59 -1.09 -10.49
C HIS A 125 15.73 0.02 -9.94
N ASP A 126 14.46 0.03 -10.31
CA ASP A 126 13.44 0.94 -9.83
C ASP A 126 12.07 0.26 -9.59
N ASP A 127 12.05 -1.07 -9.66
CA ASP A 127 10.82 -1.87 -9.57
C ASP A 127 10.13 -1.73 -8.20
N TYR A 128 10.91 -1.70 -7.12
CA TYR A 128 10.36 -1.43 -5.78
C TYR A 128 9.87 0.00 -5.64
N MET A 129 10.65 0.99 -6.13
CA MET A 129 10.26 2.39 -6.06
C MET A 129 8.99 2.68 -6.86
N ASP A 130 8.81 1.99 -8.00
CA ASP A 130 7.56 2.09 -8.76
C ASP A 130 6.37 1.59 -7.93
N THR A 131 6.45 0.38 -7.35
CA THR A 131 5.36 -0.15 -6.52
C THR A 131 5.10 0.67 -5.26
N ILE A 132 6.15 1.15 -4.59
CA ILE A 132 6.07 1.99 -3.39
C ILE A 132 5.38 3.31 -3.71
N SER A 133 5.83 4.01 -4.74
CA SER A 133 5.25 5.30 -5.11
C SER A 133 3.79 5.18 -5.52
N GLN A 134 3.43 4.13 -6.26
CA GLN A 134 2.05 3.84 -6.64
C GLN A 134 1.16 3.56 -5.41
N ALA A 135 1.61 2.68 -4.52
CA ALA A 135 0.87 2.32 -3.32
C ALA A 135 0.64 3.53 -2.40
N LEU A 136 1.70 4.29 -2.11
CA LEU A 136 1.63 5.45 -1.22
C LEU A 136 0.77 6.58 -1.81
N LEU A 137 0.87 6.84 -3.11
CA LEU A 137 0.01 7.81 -3.80
C LEU A 137 -1.46 7.38 -3.78
N TRP A 138 -1.74 6.10 -4.06
CA TRP A 138 -3.09 5.57 -4.04
C TRP A 138 -3.71 5.66 -2.65
N MET A 139 -2.99 5.27 -1.60
CA MET A 139 -3.46 5.38 -0.23
C MET A 139 -3.71 6.84 0.19
N ARG A 140 -2.84 7.76 -0.23
CA ARG A 140 -3.04 9.19 0.02
C ARG A 140 -4.29 9.73 -0.67
N ASN A 141 -4.45 9.45 -1.97
CA ASN A 141 -5.56 9.94 -2.77
C ASN A 141 -6.89 9.26 -2.42
N GLY A 142 -6.84 8.02 -1.93
CA GLY A 142 -8.00 7.25 -1.47
C GLY A 142 -8.48 7.60 -0.05
N GLY A 143 -7.85 8.57 0.62
CA GLY A 143 -8.24 9.00 1.97
C GLY A 143 -7.77 8.09 3.10
N TYR A 144 -6.90 7.10 2.81
CA TYR A 144 -6.27 6.28 3.85
C TYR A 144 -5.19 7.06 4.61
N ILE A 145 -4.59 8.06 3.95
CA ILE A 145 -3.55 8.93 4.50
C ILE A 145 -3.95 10.36 4.19
N ASP A 146 -4.56 11.05 5.12
CA ASP A 146 -4.87 12.45 4.95
C ASP A 146 -3.71 13.34 5.43
N HIS A 147 -3.50 14.46 4.75
CA HIS A 147 -2.40 15.38 5.02
C HIS A 147 -2.82 16.58 5.86
N SER A 148 -4.11 16.84 6.00
CA SER A 148 -4.57 17.97 6.81
C SER A 148 -4.74 17.55 8.26
N GLU A 149 -4.02 18.18 9.17
CA GLU A 149 -4.18 17.99 10.61
C GLU A 149 -5.65 18.18 11.04
N ASN A 150 -6.34 19.16 10.44
CA ASN A 150 -7.75 19.45 10.74
C ASN A 150 -8.67 18.27 10.35
N THR A 151 -8.47 17.64 9.19
CA THR A 151 -9.30 16.50 8.76
C THR A 151 -9.10 15.29 9.68
N TRP A 152 -7.92 15.14 10.29
CA TRP A 152 -7.65 14.05 11.25
C TRP A 152 -8.32 14.30 12.60
N LEU A 153 -8.30 15.53 13.09
CA LEU A 153 -8.98 15.91 14.31
C LEU A 153 -10.48 15.66 14.16
N ASP A 154 -11.08 16.09 13.06
CA ASP A 154 -12.50 15.86 12.78
C ASP A 154 -12.85 14.37 12.71
N LYS A 155 -12.04 13.57 12.03
CA LYS A 155 -12.22 12.10 11.94
C LYS A 155 -11.98 11.40 13.28
N ALA A 156 -11.00 11.84 14.07
CA ALA A 156 -10.75 11.32 15.40
C ALA A 156 -11.90 11.62 16.37
N GLU A 157 -12.39 12.84 16.37
CA GLU A 157 -13.57 13.26 17.15
C GLU A 157 -14.81 12.46 16.76
N GLN A 158 -15.05 12.26 15.46
CA GLN A 158 -16.17 11.46 14.97
C GLN A 158 -16.07 9.99 15.40
N ARG A 159 -14.87 9.40 15.42
CA ARG A 159 -14.65 8.03 15.92
C ARG A 159 -14.91 7.92 17.42
N VAL A 160 -14.44 8.89 18.21
CA VAL A 160 -14.70 8.95 19.66
C VAL A 160 -16.19 9.10 19.93
N TYR A 161 -16.87 9.98 19.20
CA TYR A 161 -18.30 10.16 19.28
C TYR A 161 -19.07 8.88 18.98
N ASN A 162 -18.74 8.23 17.84
CA ASN A 162 -19.37 6.96 17.44
C ASN A 162 -19.13 5.85 18.46
N ARG A 163 -17.93 5.74 19.04
CA ARG A 163 -17.61 4.75 20.09
C ARG A 163 -18.48 4.98 21.33
N LYS A 164 -18.59 6.23 21.79
CA LYS A 164 -19.45 6.59 22.94
C LYS A 164 -20.91 6.25 22.68
N GLN A 165 -21.42 6.47 21.47
CA GLN A 165 -22.79 6.10 21.09
C GLN A 165 -23.02 4.58 21.17
N VAL A 166 -22.08 3.79 20.68
CA VAL A 166 -22.14 2.32 20.75
C VAL A 166 -22.08 1.82 22.20
N GLU A 167 -21.25 2.40 23.05
CA GLU A 167 -21.18 2.06 24.48
C GLU A 167 -22.47 2.41 25.22
N GLN A 168 -23.04 3.59 24.95
CA GLN A 168 -24.33 4.01 25.54
C GLN A 168 -25.47 3.10 25.05
N ALA A 169 -25.49 2.68 23.80
CA ALA A 169 -26.50 1.76 23.29
C ALA A 169 -26.40 0.38 23.95
N LYS A 170 -25.20 -0.11 24.18
CA LYS A 170 -24.96 -1.37 24.90
C LYS A 170 -25.41 -1.27 26.38
N SER A 171 -25.12 -0.17 27.05
CA SER A 171 -25.54 0.01 28.46
C SER A 171 -27.05 0.06 28.63
N LYS A 172 -27.78 0.59 27.66
CA LYS A 172 -29.25 0.63 27.66
C LYS A 172 -29.90 -0.72 27.34
N SER A 173 -29.16 -1.63 26.63
CA SER A 173 -29.65 -2.97 26.28
C SER A 173 -29.60 -3.96 27.45
N PHE A 174 -28.98 -3.64 28.58
CA PHE A 174 -28.90 -4.51 29.76
C PHE A 174 -30.04 -4.28 30.80
N TYR A 175 -31.03 -3.46 30.47
CA TYR A 175 -32.15 -3.15 31.39
C TYR A 175 -33.52 -3.61 30.88
N TYR A 176 -33.55 -4.68 30.04
CA TYR A 176 -34.80 -5.37 29.66
C TYR A 176 -34.63 -6.89 29.78
#